data_7ec0dfb2c7d79fc109ff02cf41c22183
#
_entry.id   7ec0dfb2c7d79fc109ff02cf41c22183
#
_cell.length_a   1.000
_cell.length_b   1.000
_cell.length_c   1.000
_cell.angle_alpha   90.00
_cell.angle_beta   90.00
_cell.angle_gamma   90.00
#
_symmetry.space_group_name_H-M   'P 1'
#
loop_
_entity.id
_entity.type
_entity.pdbx_description
1 polymer ?
#
loop_
_entity_poly.entity_id
_entity_poly.type
_entity_poly.pdbx_seq_one_letter_code
_entity_poly.pdbx_strand_id
1 'polypeptide(L)'
;MASVDDAAAMVEVIQAAFGARPPLDPPSTAIDETPESLAASLRQGRGIYASVGGRPAGSIVILPEPSGVASLHRVSVHPDFQRHGIASAMVAAAEELAAVDGSSTVELFARGEFAALVAFWQHRGYAVAREAPHGVILSKPLPLAIPVGSGEAMQALGARLADLLRPGDLVIASGDLGAGKTTLAQGIGRGLGSAGPIISPTFVLSRVHPSATGRPTLVHVDAYRLSSPAELDDLDLEATVAESITVVEWGQGIAEGLASDRLEIDLWPGIGESDRIVVLRGVGSRWDGVDLTGLRDGDHG
;
A
#
# COMPACT_ATOMS: atom_id res chain seq x y z
N MET A 1 0.10 -11.26 -12.17
CA MET A 1 -0.76 -10.37 -13.00
C MET A 1 -1.34 -11.18 -14.14
N ALA A 2 -2.57 -10.87 -14.55
CA ALA A 2 -3.21 -11.50 -15.72
C ALA A 2 -2.83 -10.79 -17.01
N SER A 3 -2.70 -11.55 -18.09
CA SER A 3 -2.58 -11.08 -19.46
C SER A 3 -3.89 -11.27 -20.22
N VAL A 4 -3.99 -10.78 -21.45
CA VAL A 4 -5.15 -11.06 -22.32
C VAL A 4 -5.27 -12.53 -22.68
N ASP A 5 -4.18 -13.30 -22.62
CA ASP A 5 -4.17 -14.73 -22.89
C ASP A 5 -4.87 -15.53 -21.77
N ASP A 6 -4.95 -14.97 -20.56
CA ASP A 6 -5.64 -15.59 -19.41
C ASP A 6 -7.16 -15.37 -19.46
N ALA A 7 -7.68 -14.57 -20.39
CA ALA A 7 -9.08 -14.15 -20.42
C ALA A 7 -10.06 -15.33 -20.42
N ALA A 8 -9.76 -16.39 -21.19
CA ALA A 8 -10.62 -17.57 -21.25
C ALA A 8 -10.70 -18.30 -19.89
N ALA A 9 -9.56 -18.48 -19.20
CA ALA A 9 -9.51 -19.10 -17.89
C ALA A 9 -10.18 -18.23 -16.80
N MET A 10 -10.04 -16.92 -16.91
CA MET A 10 -10.72 -15.99 -16.01
C MET A 10 -12.24 -16.02 -16.19
N VAL A 11 -12.74 -16.09 -17.44
CA VAL A 11 -14.18 -16.23 -17.74
C VAL A 11 -14.74 -17.52 -17.16
N GLU A 12 -14.02 -18.65 -17.25
CA GLU A 12 -14.42 -19.91 -16.61
C GLU A 12 -14.68 -19.70 -15.11
N VAL A 13 -13.76 -19.03 -14.39
CA VAL A 13 -13.92 -18.73 -12.96
C VAL A 13 -15.11 -17.82 -12.70
N ILE A 14 -15.28 -16.77 -13.52
CA ILE A 14 -16.36 -15.80 -13.36
C ILE A 14 -17.71 -16.49 -13.52
N GLN A 15 -17.89 -17.25 -14.60
CA GLN A 15 -19.13 -17.96 -14.88
C GLN A 15 -19.43 -19.02 -13.81
N ALA A 16 -18.44 -19.79 -13.36
CA ALA A 16 -18.60 -20.76 -12.28
C ALA A 16 -19.02 -20.08 -10.95
N ALA A 17 -18.36 -18.99 -10.59
CA ALA A 17 -18.61 -18.29 -9.34
C ALA A 17 -19.98 -17.57 -9.32
N PHE A 18 -20.37 -16.93 -10.41
CA PHE A 18 -21.64 -16.22 -10.51
C PHE A 18 -22.81 -17.16 -10.80
N GLY A 19 -22.60 -18.22 -11.57
CA GLY A 19 -23.61 -19.25 -11.84
C GLY A 19 -23.98 -20.08 -10.62
N ALA A 20 -23.09 -20.18 -9.62
CA ALA A 20 -23.38 -20.86 -8.35
C ALA A 20 -24.23 -20.00 -7.37
N ARG A 21 -24.49 -18.73 -7.70
CA ARG A 21 -25.31 -17.82 -6.85
C ARG A 21 -26.79 -18.05 -7.11
N PRO A 22 -27.65 -17.74 -6.14
CA PRO A 22 -29.10 -17.68 -6.37
C PRO A 22 -29.45 -16.73 -7.52
N PRO A 23 -30.55 -17.00 -8.26
CA PRO A 23 -31.03 -16.08 -9.29
C PRO A 23 -31.24 -14.67 -8.72
N LEU A 24 -30.86 -13.65 -9.48
CA LEU A 24 -30.95 -12.23 -9.12
C LEU A 24 -31.92 -11.52 -10.04
N ASP A 25 -32.56 -10.46 -9.54
CA ASP A 25 -33.38 -9.53 -10.32
C ASP A 25 -32.88 -8.10 -10.12
N PRO A 26 -32.33 -7.44 -11.17
CA PRO A 26 -32.01 -7.98 -12.49
C PRO A 26 -30.87 -9.00 -12.45
N PRO A 27 -30.75 -9.87 -13.46
CA PRO A 27 -29.68 -10.86 -13.56
C PRO A 27 -28.29 -10.21 -13.54
N SER A 28 -27.27 -10.95 -13.06
CA SER A 28 -25.90 -10.49 -13.11
C SER A 28 -25.34 -10.57 -14.53
N THR A 29 -24.81 -9.47 -15.05
CA THR A 29 -24.11 -9.44 -16.35
C THR A 29 -22.81 -10.22 -16.37
N ALA A 30 -22.32 -10.69 -15.21
CA ALA A 30 -21.09 -11.46 -15.12
C ALA A 30 -21.23 -12.87 -15.73
N ILE A 31 -22.47 -13.41 -15.83
CA ILE A 31 -22.72 -14.73 -16.45
C ILE A 31 -22.54 -14.67 -17.97
N ASP A 32 -22.77 -13.49 -18.55
CA ASP A 32 -22.66 -13.27 -20.00
C ASP A 32 -21.25 -12.83 -20.42
N GLU A 33 -20.28 -12.85 -19.49
CA GLU A 33 -18.90 -12.48 -19.79
C GLU A 33 -18.30 -13.45 -20.82
N THR A 34 -17.60 -12.90 -21.82
CA THR A 34 -16.89 -13.68 -22.83
C THR A 34 -15.38 -13.41 -22.78
N PRO A 35 -14.54 -14.31 -23.32
CA PRO A 35 -13.11 -14.06 -23.41
C PRO A 35 -12.77 -12.74 -24.14
N GLU A 36 -13.55 -12.38 -25.17
CA GLU A 36 -13.34 -11.16 -25.95
C GLU A 36 -13.67 -9.90 -25.14
N SER A 37 -14.80 -9.90 -24.39
CA SER A 37 -15.20 -8.77 -23.53
C SER A 37 -14.22 -8.59 -22.36
N LEU A 38 -13.80 -9.69 -21.76
CA LEU A 38 -12.83 -9.67 -20.67
C LEU A 38 -11.44 -9.20 -21.15
N ALA A 39 -10.98 -9.71 -22.32
CA ALA A 39 -9.74 -9.25 -22.93
C ALA A 39 -9.77 -7.75 -23.26
N ALA A 40 -10.93 -7.20 -23.66
CA ALA A 40 -11.11 -5.77 -23.86
C ALA A 40 -10.93 -4.98 -22.54
N SER A 41 -11.52 -5.47 -21.45
CA SER A 41 -11.36 -4.88 -20.10
C SER A 41 -9.91 -4.95 -19.62
N LEU A 42 -9.20 -6.06 -19.85
CA LEU A 42 -7.78 -6.21 -19.50
C LEU A 42 -6.85 -5.28 -20.29
N ARG A 43 -7.23 -4.85 -21.51
CA ARG A 43 -6.48 -3.84 -22.25
C ARG A 43 -6.68 -2.42 -21.71
N GLN A 44 -7.80 -2.15 -21.07
CA GLN A 44 -8.13 -0.83 -20.50
C GLN A 44 -7.60 -0.68 -19.07
N GLY A 45 -7.38 -1.79 -18.38
CA GLY A 45 -6.97 -1.81 -16.99
C GLY A 45 -5.98 -2.93 -16.67
N ARG A 46 -6.11 -3.51 -15.49
CA ARG A 46 -5.30 -4.62 -15.00
C ARG A 46 -6.16 -5.83 -14.68
N GLY A 47 -5.54 -6.98 -14.55
CA GLY A 47 -6.20 -8.18 -14.09
C GLY A 47 -5.35 -8.98 -13.11
N ILE A 48 -6.03 -9.68 -12.22
CA ILE A 48 -5.43 -10.72 -11.38
C ILE A 48 -6.07 -12.04 -11.72
N TYR A 49 -5.26 -13.00 -12.04
CA TYR A 49 -5.63 -14.38 -12.23
C TYR A 49 -4.92 -15.28 -11.23
N ALA A 50 -5.66 -16.11 -10.53
CA ALA A 50 -5.13 -17.07 -9.58
C ALA A 50 -5.40 -18.50 -10.08
N SER A 51 -4.39 -19.37 -9.97
CA SER A 51 -4.51 -20.79 -10.25
C SER A 51 -4.02 -21.64 -9.07
N VAL A 52 -4.60 -22.80 -8.89
CA VAL A 52 -4.20 -23.79 -7.89
C VAL A 52 -4.00 -25.12 -8.58
N GLY A 53 -2.77 -25.65 -8.53
CA GLY A 53 -2.42 -26.89 -9.23
C GLY A 53 -2.69 -26.82 -10.75
N GLY A 54 -2.51 -25.64 -11.37
CA GLY A 54 -2.77 -25.41 -12.79
C GLY A 54 -4.25 -25.23 -13.17
N ARG A 55 -5.19 -25.31 -12.19
CA ARG A 55 -6.63 -25.09 -12.43
C ARG A 55 -7.00 -23.63 -12.14
N PRO A 56 -7.84 -22.98 -12.98
CA PRO A 56 -8.38 -21.66 -12.72
C PRO A 56 -9.09 -21.59 -11.36
N ALA A 57 -8.69 -20.63 -10.50
CA ALA A 57 -9.18 -20.55 -9.13
C ALA A 57 -9.76 -19.18 -8.76
N GLY A 58 -9.23 -18.09 -9.34
CA GLY A 58 -9.70 -16.74 -9.01
C GLY A 58 -9.47 -15.72 -10.12
N SER A 59 -10.30 -14.68 -10.13
CA SER A 59 -10.27 -13.58 -11.11
C SER A 59 -10.64 -12.26 -10.46
N ILE A 60 -9.92 -11.19 -10.80
CA ILE A 60 -10.29 -9.78 -10.55
C ILE A 60 -9.91 -8.97 -11.78
N VAL A 61 -10.76 -8.03 -12.17
CA VAL A 61 -10.48 -6.97 -13.14
C VAL A 61 -10.41 -5.63 -12.39
N ILE A 62 -9.40 -4.83 -12.67
CA ILE A 62 -9.16 -3.51 -12.08
C ILE A 62 -9.23 -2.50 -13.21
N LEU A 63 -10.21 -1.60 -13.17
CA LEU A 63 -10.36 -0.55 -14.17
C LEU A 63 -10.02 0.81 -13.54
N PRO A 64 -9.18 1.62 -14.19
CA PRO A 64 -8.94 2.99 -13.76
C PRO A 64 -10.19 3.83 -14.05
N GLU A 65 -10.59 4.63 -13.04
CA GLU A 65 -11.65 5.61 -13.16
C GLU A 65 -11.07 7.03 -13.07
N PRO A 66 -11.76 8.04 -13.56
CA PRO A 66 -11.39 9.43 -13.34
C PRO A 66 -11.19 9.72 -11.85
N SER A 67 -10.39 10.75 -11.53
CA SER A 67 -10.18 11.23 -10.15
C SER A 67 -9.35 10.32 -9.25
N GLY A 68 -8.51 9.44 -9.83
CA GLY A 68 -7.59 8.60 -9.05
C GLY A 68 -8.28 7.46 -8.28
N VAL A 69 -9.41 7.00 -8.80
CA VAL A 69 -10.13 5.82 -8.28
C VAL A 69 -9.82 4.60 -9.14
N ALA A 70 -9.64 3.44 -8.52
CA ALA A 70 -9.65 2.15 -9.21
C ALA A 70 -10.94 1.40 -8.89
N SER A 71 -11.60 0.84 -9.90
CA SER A 71 -12.83 0.08 -9.75
C SER A 71 -12.55 -1.41 -9.88
N LEU A 72 -12.91 -2.21 -8.85
CA LEU A 72 -12.78 -3.67 -8.87
C LEU A 72 -14.02 -4.32 -9.48
N HIS A 73 -13.82 -5.06 -10.55
CA HIS A 73 -14.85 -5.78 -11.26
C HIS A 73 -14.57 -7.29 -11.26
N ARG A 74 -15.64 -8.09 -11.41
CA ARG A 74 -15.55 -9.54 -11.60
C ARG A 74 -14.71 -10.25 -10.52
N VAL A 75 -14.76 -9.74 -9.28
CA VAL A 75 -14.10 -10.40 -8.14
C VAL A 75 -14.74 -11.76 -7.92
N SER A 76 -14.01 -12.83 -8.25
CA SER A 76 -14.53 -14.18 -8.33
C SER A 76 -13.54 -15.19 -7.79
N VAL A 77 -14.06 -16.19 -7.07
CA VAL A 77 -13.30 -17.41 -6.71
C VAL A 77 -14.15 -18.61 -7.11
N HIS A 78 -13.54 -19.52 -7.86
CA HIS A 78 -14.21 -20.75 -8.30
C HIS A 78 -14.75 -21.53 -7.07
N PRO A 79 -15.97 -22.08 -7.12
CA PRO A 79 -16.59 -22.76 -5.96
C PRO A 79 -15.70 -23.80 -5.29
N ASP A 80 -14.96 -24.60 -6.05
CA ASP A 80 -14.03 -25.63 -5.54
C ASP A 80 -12.88 -25.06 -4.67
N PHE A 81 -12.55 -23.79 -4.84
CA PHE A 81 -11.40 -23.14 -4.20
C PHE A 81 -11.78 -22.06 -3.18
N GLN A 82 -13.07 -21.94 -2.83
CA GLN A 82 -13.53 -21.02 -1.81
C GLN A 82 -13.02 -21.39 -0.40
N ARG A 83 -12.95 -20.40 0.50
CA ARG A 83 -12.51 -20.56 1.89
C ARG A 83 -11.04 -20.94 2.08
N HIS A 84 -10.19 -20.77 1.05
CA HIS A 84 -8.75 -21.00 1.09
C HIS A 84 -7.93 -19.68 1.10
N GLY A 85 -8.55 -18.54 1.42
CA GLY A 85 -7.85 -17.25 1.47
C GLY A 85 -7.60 -16.58 0.10
N ILE A 86 -7.94 -17.26 -1.03
CA ILE A 86 -7.65 -16.77 -2.38
C ILE A 86 -8.25 -15.39 -2.64
N ALA A 87 -9.53 -15.15 -2.28
CA ALA A 87 -10.15 -13.84 -2.44
C ALA A 87 -9.36 -12.75 -1.71
N SER A 88 -8.93 -13.02 -0.48
CA SER A 88 -8.17 -12.05 0.34
C SER A 88 -6.82 -11.72 -0.28
N ALA A 89 -6.09 -12.72 -0.76
CA ALA A 89 -4.80 -12.53 -1.41
C ALA A 89 -4.93 -11.75 -2.72
N MET A 90 -5.94 -12.07 -3.54
CA MET A 90 -6.18 -11.36 -4.79
C MET A 90 -6.61 -9.90 -4.58
N VAL A 91 -7.45 -9.64 -3.57
CA VAL A 91 -7.90 -8.29 -3.24
C VAL A 91 -6.71 -7.44 -2.76
N ALA A 92 -5.86 -7.99 -1.87
CA ALA A 92 -4.65 -7.30 -1.44
C ALA A 92 -3.74 -6.95 -2.63
N ALA A 93 -3.49 -7.91 -3.53
CA ALA A 93 -2.70 -7.65 -4.74
C ALA A 93 -3.37 -6.64 -5.69
N ALA A 94 -4.71 -6.60 -5.75
CA ALA A 94 -5.44 -5.59 -6.55
C ALA A 94 -5.29 -4.19 -5.96
N GLU A 95 -5.36 -4.05 -4.64
CA GLU A 95 -5.14 -2.79 -3.93
C GLU A 95 -3.71 -2.28 -4.14
N GLU A 96 -2.71 -3.15 -4.03
CA GLU A 96 -1.31 -2.83 -4.30
C GLU A 96 -1.10 -2.34 -5.74
N LEU A 97 -1.61 -3.07 -6.73
CA LEU A 97 -1.52 -2.68 -8.14
C LEU A 97 -2.19 -1.33 -8.40
N ALA A 98 -3.40 -1.12 -7.87
CA ALA A 98 -4.12 0.14 -8.02
C ALA A 98 -3.34 1.31 -7.41
N ALA A 99 -2.73 1.12 -6.22
CA ALA A 99 -1.90 2.13 -5.57
C ALA A 99 -0.65 2.46 -6.41
N VAL A 100 0.03 1.45 -6.94
CA VAL A 100 1.22 1.60 -7.82
C VAL A 100 0.86 2.32 -9.12
N ASP A 101 -0.31 2.01 -9.71
CA ASP A 101 -0.83 2.67 -10.91
C ASP A 101 -1.34 4.11 -10.63
N GLY A 102 -1.23 4.57 -9.38
CA GLY A 102 -1.51 5.97 -9.00
C GLY A 102 -2.88 6.22 -8.39
N SER A 103 -3.71 5.19 -8.21
CA SER A 103 -5.00 5.37 -7.55
C SER A 103 -4.82 5.65 -6.07
N SER A 104 -5.63 6.57 -5.53
CA SER A 104 -5.70 6.90 -4.11
C SER A 104 -6.84 6.18 -3.39
N THR A 105 -7.74 5.57 -4.16
CA THR A 105 -8.95 4.93 -3.66
C THR A 105 -9.31 3.76 -4.54
N VAL A 106 -9.81 2.71 -3.93
CA VAL A 106 -10.42 1.58 -4.64
C VAL A 106 -11.89 1.48 -4.30
N GLU A 107 -12.73 1.28 -5.32
CA GLU A 107 -14.17 1.10 -5.19
C GLU A 107 -14.64 -0.21 -5.80
N LEU A 108 -15.79 -0.70 -5.33
CA LEU A 108 -16.49 -1.83 -5.92
C LEU A 108 -17.97 -1.75 -5.65
N PHE A 109 -18.75 -2.39 -6.50
CA PHE A 109 -20.19 -2.57 -6.31
C PHE A 109 -20.48 -3.92 -5.63
N ALA A 110 -21.27 -3.87 -4.57
CA ALA A 110 -21.80 -5.06 -3.91
C ALA A 110 -23.34 -5.05 -3.92
N ARG A 111 -23.92 -6.17 -4.36
CA ARG A 111 -25.37 -6.35 -4.34
C ARG A 111 -25.90 -6.42 -2.91
N GLY A 112 -26.98 -5.67 -2.65
CA GLY A 112 -27.59 -5.58 -1.31
C GLY A 112 -28.19 -6.89 -0.79
N GLU A 113 -28.58 -7.79 -1.68
CA GLU A 113 -29.10 -9.12 -1.32
C GLU A 113 -28.04 -10.01 -0.64
N PHE A 114 -26.75 -9.68 -0.77
CA PHE A 114 -25.65 -10.45 -0.22
C PHE A 114 -24.99 -9.76 0.98
N ALA A 115 -25.72 -9.68 2.12
CA ALA A 115 -25.18 -9.05 3.35
C ALA A 115 -23.83 -9.63 3.80
N ALA A 116 -23.62 -10.93 3.61
CA ALA A 116 -22.34 -11.58 3.91
C ALA A 116 -21.19 -11.07 3.00
N LEU A 117 -21.48 -10.69 1.75
CA LEU A 117 -20.50 -10.11 0.86
C LEU A 117 -20.14 -8.68 1.27
N VAL A 118 -21.11 -7.88 1.67
CA VAL A 118 -20.87 -6.53 2.21
C VAL A 118 -20.00 -6.62 3.47
N ALA A 119 -20.35 -7.51 4.42
CA ALA A 119 -19.55 -7.75 5.61
C ALA A 119 -18.12 -8.22 5.30
N PHE A 120 -17.94 -9.08 4.28
CA PHE A 120 -16.62 -9.50 3.81
C PHE A 120 -15.74 -8.31 3.41
N TRP A 121 -16.30 -7.32 2.71
CA TRP A 121 -15.58 -6.12 2.30
C TRP A 121 -15.32 -5.18 3.48
N GLN A 122 -16.31 -5.01 4.37
CA GLN A 122 -16.15 -4.16 5.56
C GLN A 122 -15.04 -4.68 6.48
N HIS A 123 -14.91 -5.99 6.66
CA HIS A 123 -13.79 -6.59 7.41
C HIS A 123 -12.42 -6.35 6.77
N ARG A 124 -12.36 -5.89 5.51
CA ARG A 124 -11.14 -5.52 4.78
C ARG A 124 -10.90 -4.01 4.75
N GLY A 125 -11.64 -3.25 5.54
CA GLY A 125 -11.50 -1.80 5.64
C GLY A 125 -12.26 -1.01 4.58
N TYR A 126 -13.15 -1.67 3.81
CA TYR A 126 -14.06 -0.94 2.92
C TYR A 126 -15.23 -0.37 3.71
N ALA A 127 -15.61 0.85 3.41
CA ALA A 127 -16.79 1.51 3.94
C ALA A 127 -17.82 1.71 2.83
N VAL A 128 -19.12 1.78 3.19
CA VAL A 128 -20.16 2.17 2.23
C VAL A 128 -19.97 3.64 1.90
N ALA A 129 -19.62 3.92 0.63
CA ALA A 129 -19.43 5.27 0.13
C ALA A 129 -20.74 5.89 -0.34
N ARG A 130 -21.58 5.11 -1.02
CA ARG A 130 -22.87 5.56 -1.52
C ARG A 130 -23.82 4.41 -1.85
N GLU A 131 -25.11 4.69 -1.82
CA GLU A 131 -26.14 3.80 -2.34
C GLU A 131 -26.07 3.72 -3.87
N ALA A 132 -26.44 2.57 -4.41
CA ALA A 132 -26.55 2.33 -5.84
C ALA A 132 -27.79 1.44 -6.13
N PRO A 133 -28.32 1.45 -7.35
CA PRO A 133 -29.42 0.56 -7.70
C PRO A 133 -29.07 -0.90 -7.38
N HIS A 134 -29.92 -1.57 -6.62
CA HIS A 134 -29.78 -2.96 -6.16
C HIS A 134 -28.56 -3.25 -5.28
N GLY A 135 -27.95 -2.21 -4.64
CA GLY A 135 -26.82 -2.45 -3.76
C GLY A 135 -26.10 -1.20 -3.29
N VAL A 136 -24.82 -1.35 -2.99
CA VAL A 136 -23.96 -0.27 -2.47
C VAL A 136 -22.62 -0.23 -3.21
N ILE A 137 -22.08 0.98 -3.34
CA ILE A 137 -20.66 1.15 -3.67
C ILE A 137 -19.88 1.18 -2.36
N LEU A 138 -18.91 0.29 -2.25
CA LEU A 138 -17.96 0.24 -1.16
C LEU A 138 -16.64 0.84 -1.62
N SER A 139 -16.00 1.61 -0.76
CA SER A 139 -14.76 2.34 -1.04
C SER A 139 -13.74 2.12 0.07
N LYS A 140 -12.46 2.10 -0.30
CA LYS A 140 -11.33 2.01 0.61
C LYS A 140 -10.22 2.94 0.13
N PRO A 141 -9.69 3.85 0.99
CA PRO A 141 -8.51 4.62 0.66
C PRO A 141 -7.30 3.69 0.53
N LEU A 142 -6.44 3.99 -0.44
CA LEU A 142 -5.19 3.27 -0.68
C LEU A 142 -4.01 4.06 -0.10
N PRO A 143 -2.94 3.37 0.34
CA PRO A 143 -1.69 4.04 0.69
C PRO A 143 -1.09 4.71 -0.55
N LEU A 144 -0.31 5.77 -0.34
CA LEU A 144 0.44 6.40 -1.43
C LEU A 144 1.59 5.48 -1.84
N ALA A 145 1.63 5.07 -3.12
CA ALA A 145 2.77 4.34 -3.68
C ALA A 145 3.52 5.22 -4.69
N ILE A 146 4.84 5.32 -4.53
CA ILE A 146 5.72 6.15 -5.37
C ILE A 146 6.79 5.25 -5.97
N PRO A 147 6.85 5.08 -7.31
CA PRO A 147 7.98 4.45 -7.97
C PRO A 147 9.23 5.32 -7.83
N VAL A 148 10.37 4.71 -7.49
CA VAL A 148 11.66 5.38 -7.31
C VAL A 148 12.73 4.58 -8.05
N GLY A 149 13.33 5.18 -9.08
CA GLY A 149 14.26 4.50 -10.01
C GLY A 149 15.73 4.58 -9.62
N SER A 150 16.11 5.35 -8.59
CA SER A 150 17.51 5.47 -8.20
C SER A 150 17.69 5.88 -6.72
N GLY A 151 18.93 5.76 -6.22
CA GLY A 151 19.29 6.25 -4.89
C GLY A 151 19.16 7.77 -4.76
N GLU A 152 19.44 8.53 -5.81
CA GLU A 152 19.29 9.98 -5.86
C GLU A 152 17.79 10.36 -5.76
N ALA A 153 16.94 9.67 -6.51
CA ALA A 153 15.49 9.86 -6.44
C ALA A 153 14.94 9.51 -5.04
N MET A 154 15.47 8.46 -4.39
CA MET A 154 15.13 8.11 -3.00
C MET A 154 15.53 9.22 -2.03
N GLN A 155 16.74 9.78 -2.16
CA GLN A 155 17.15 10.90 -1.33
C GLN A 155 16.33 12.17 -1.60
N ALA A 156 15.95 12.43 -2.86
CA ALA A 156 15.08 13.54 -3.21
C ALA A 156 13.69 13.38 -2.59
N LEU A 157 13.12 12.17 -2.63
CA LEU A 157 11.86 11.85 -1.95
C LEU A 157 11.97 12.10 -0.44
N GLY A 158 13.04 11.61 0.21
CA GLY A 158 13.29 11.86 1.63
C GLY A 158 13.40 13.34 1.98
N ALA A 159 14.03 14.14 1.12
CA ALA A 159 14.16 15.58 1.32
C ALA A 159 12.80 16.30 1.23
N ARG A 160 11.94 15.92 0.26
CA ARG A 160 10.56 16.45 0.19
C ARG A 160 9.71 16.01 1.40
N LEU A 161 9.87 14.76 1.82
CA LEU A 161 9.18 14.26 3.01
C LEU A 161 9.52 15.09 4.25
N ALA A 162 10.78 15.50 4.38
CA ALA A 162 11.22 16.33 5.50
C ALA A 162 10.45 17.67 5.64
N ASP A 163 9.86 18.18 4.57
CA ASP A 163 9.04 19.41 4.62
C ASP A 163 7.66 19.18 5.23
N LEU A 164 7.20 17.95 5.29
CA LEU A 164 5.93 17.56 5.91
C LEU A 164 6.10 17.15 7.39
N LEU A 165 7.33 16.77 7.77
CA LEU A 165 7.64 16.29 9.11
C LEU A 165 7.80 17.43 10.12
N ARG A 166 7.41 17.18 11.36
CA ARG A 166 7.51 18.11 12.52
C ARG A 166 8.06 17.36 13.75
N PRO A 167 8.53 18.11 14.76
CA PRO A 167 8.90 17.50 16.04
C PRO A 167 7.77 16.62 16.58
N GLY A 168 8.13 15.44 17.07
CA GLY A 168 7.20 14.42 17.54
C GLY A 168 6.80 13.38 16.47
N ASP A 169 7.11 13.61 15.19
CA ASP A 169 6.79 12.62 14.16
C ASP A 169 7.73 11.42 14.21
N LEU A 170 7.13 10.23 14.21
CA LEU A 170 7.79 8.94 14.08
C LEU A 170 7.61 8.41 12.65
N VAL A 171 8.71 8.05 12.01
CA VAL A 171 8.75 7.39 10.69
C VAL A 171 9.30 5.98 10.88
N ILE A 172 8.55 4.96 10.51
CA ILE A 172 8.98 3.56 10.52
C ILE A 172 9.26 3.14 9.08
N ALA A 173 10.52 2.83 8.77
CA ALA A 173 10.96 2.41 7.44
C ALA A 173 11.23 0.91 7.41
N SER A 174 10.45 0.18 6.60
CA SER A 174 10.49 -1.27 6.43
C SER A 174 10.89 -1.67 5.01
N GLY A 175 11.38 -2.89 4.84
CA GLY A 175 11.81 -3.42 3.55
C GLY A 175 13.07 -4.25 3.66
N ASP A 176 13.39 -5.03 2.64
CA ASP A 176 14.53 -5.95 2.59
C ASP A 176 15.88 -5.25 2.78
N LEU A 177 16.92 -6.03 3.02
CA LEU A 177 18.30 -5.53 3.04
C LEU A 177 18.65 -4.92 1.67
N GLY A 178 19.18 -3.68 1.67
CA GLY A 178 19.46 -2.96 0.42
C GLY A 178 18.26 -2.31 -0.24
N ALA A 179 17.05 -2.32 0.37
CA ALA A 179 15.87 -1.67 -0.19
C ALA A 179 15.96 -0.14 -0.27
N GLY A 180 16.90 0.50 0.47
CA GLY A 180 17.10 1.95 0.43
C GLY A 180 16.60 2.71 1.67
N LYS A 181 16.32 2.02 2.79
CA LYS A 181 15.88 2.65 4.04
C LYS A 181 16.84 3.74 4.53
N THR A 182 18.12 3.41 4.60
CA THR A 182 19.17 4.38 4.96
C THR A 182 19.30 5.51 3.93
N THR A 183 19.09 5.23 2.64
CA THR A 183 19.10 6.23 1.58
C THR A 183 17.94 7.22 1.75
N LEU A 184 16.76 6.73 2.13
CA LEU A 184 15.61 7.56 2.49
C LEU A 184 15.91 8.43 3.72
N ALA A 185 16.47 7.82 4.78
CA ALA A 185 16.88 8.54 6.00
C ALA A 185 17.93 9.63 5.70
N GLN A 186 18.88 9.37 4.79
CA GLN A 186 19.84 10.38 4.29
C GLN A 186 19.11 11.54 3.59
N GLY A 187 18.10 11.25 2.79
CA GLY A 187 17.26 12.26 2.16
C GLY A 187 16.53 13.12 3.19
N ILE A 188 15.89 12.51 4.17
CA ILE A 188 15.22 13.21 5.26
C ILE A 188 16.21 14.11 6.02
N GLY A 189 17.37 13.56 6.42
CA GLY A 189 18.40 14.34 7.11
C GLY A 189 18.92 15.51 6.29
N ARG A 190 19.09 15.34 4.97
CA ARG A 190 19.44 16.44 4.07
C ARG A 190 18.36 17.52 4.04
N GLY A 191 17.10 17.12 3.92
CA GLY A 191 15.95 18.06 3.96
C GLY A 191 15.86 18.80 5.27
N LEU A 192 16.18 18.16 6.39
CA LEU A 192 16.24 18.80 7.72
C LEU A 192 17.50 19.65 7.95
N GLY A 193 18.44 19.69 6.99
CA GLY A 193 19.70 20.42 7.15
C GLY A 193 20.59 19.83 8.24
N SER A 194 20.62 18.51 8.42
CA SER A 194 21.45 17.83 9.42
C SER A 194 22.93 18.13 9.23
N ALA A 195 23.63 18.35 10.32
CA ALA A 195 25.06 18.56 10.32
C ALA A 195 25.84 17.25 10.09
N GLY A 196 26.57 17.18 8.98
CA GLY A 196 27.38 16.01 8.63
C GLY A 196 26.60 14.87 7.94
N PRO A 197 27.30 13.79 7.58
CA PRO A 197 26.70 12.68 6.84
C PRO A 197 25.78 11.82 7.71
N ILE A 198 24.65 11.39 7.15
CA ILE A 198 23.79 10.39 7.78
C ILE A 198 24.33 9.00 7.42
N ILE A 199 24.71 8.27 8.45
CA ILE A 199 25.26 6.91 8.34
C ILE A 199 24.36 5.97 9.16
N SER A 200 24.04 4.80 8.61
CA SER A 200 23.22 3.80 9.32
C SER A 200 23.81 3.50 10.70
N PRO A 201 23.00 3.55 11.77
CA PRO A 201 23.43 3.29 13.13
C PRO A 201 23.41 1.81 13.51
N THR A 202 23.52 0.86 12.55
CA THR A 202 23.41 -0.60 12.76
C THR A 202 24.24 -1.14 13.93
N PHE A 203 25.39 -0.54 14.23
CA PHE A 203 26.26 -0.96 15.33
C PHE A 203 26.01 -0.24 16.65
N VAL A 204 25.48 0.98 16.62
CA VAL A 204 25.22 1.83 17.80
C VAL A 204 23.73 1.96 18.11
N LEU A 205 22.87 1.35 17.29
CA LEU A 205 21.42 1.28 17.34
C LEU A 205 20.72 2.63 17.16
N SER A 206 21.22 3.74 17.71
CA SER A 206 20.64 5.07 17.59
C SER A 206 21.73 6.12 17.38
N ARG A 207 21.39 7.16 16.59
CA ARG A 207 22.27 8.30 16.35
C ARG A 207 21.45 9.59 16.21
N VAL A 208 21.88 10.61 16.92
CA VAL A 208 21.27 11.95 16.86
C VAL A 208 22.04 12.81 15.87
N HIS A 209 21.31 13.45 14.94
CA HIS A 209 21.83 14.36 13.93
C HIS A 209 21.21 15.76 14.11
N PRO A 210 21.88 16.67 14.81
CA PRO A 210 21.39 18.03 14.99
C PRO A 210 21.31 18.75 13.65
N SER A 211 20.33 19.64 13.50
CA SER A 211 20.21 20.51 12.32
C SER A 211 21.19 21.69 12.42
N ALA A 212 21.85 21.99 11.31
CA ALA A 212 22.65 23.22 11.16
C ALA A 212 21.82 24.44 10.74
N THR A 213 20.54 24.25 10.37
CA THR A 213 19.67 25.27 9.78
C THR A 213 18.54 25.71 10.68
N GLY A 214 18.47 25.19 11.92
CA GLY A 214 17.38 25.48 12.86
C GLY A 214 16.10 24.67 12.62
N ARG A 215 16.13 23.70 11.70
CA ARG A 215 15.06 22.70 11.53
C ARG A 215 15.14 21.65 12.65
N PRO A 216 14.13 20.79 12.82
CA PRO A 216 14.15 19.76 13.85
C PRO A 216 15.35 18.82 13.73
N THR A 217 15.82 18.33 14.87
CA THR A 217 16.85 17.30 14.96
C THR A 217 16.32 15.98 14.41
N LEU A 218 17.14 15.21 13.68
CA LEU A 218 16.85 13.85 13.28
C LEU A 218 17.43 12.86 14.29
N VAL A 219 16.62 11.97 14.84
CA VAL A 219 17.03 10.77 15.56
C VAL A 219 16.88 9.60 14.60
N HIS A 220 18.00 8.96 14.28
CA HIS A 220 18.05 7.83 13.35
C HIS A 220 18.35 6.55 14.14
N VAL A 221 17.43 5.59 14.05
CA VAL A 221 17.48 4.30 14.76
C VAL A 221 17.52 3.17 13.73
N ASP A 222 18.30 2.12 14.00
CA ASP A 222 18.30 0.88 13.22
C ASP A 222 17.95 -0.30 14.16
N ALA A 223 16.73 -0.79 14.06
CA ALA A 223 16.19 -1.86 14.89
C ALA A 223 16.50 -3.28 14.34
N TYR A 224 17.33 -3.42 13.29
CA TYR A 224 17.66 -4.72 12.67
C TYR A 224 18.11 -5.80 13.67
N ARG A 225 18.76 -5.39 14.76
CA ARG A 225 19.28 -6.29 15.79
C ARG A 225 18.38 -6.46 16.99
N LEU A 226 17.31 -5.68 17.06
CA LEU A 226 16.35 -5.75 18.15
C LEU A 226 15.34 -6.86 17.87
N SER A 227 14.98 -7.59 18.89
CA SER A 227 14.04 -8.71 18.81
C SER A 227 12.70 -8.44 19.49
N SER A 228 12.61 -7.34 20.22
CA SER A 228 11.40 -6.98 20.98
C SER A 228 11.26 -5.46 21.16
N PRO A 229 10.04 -4.96 21.38
CA PRO A 229 9.80 -3.58 21.77
C PRO A 229 10.57 -3.16 23.05
N ALA A 230 10.69 -4.06 24.03
CA ALA A 230 11.41 -3.79 25.28
C ALA A 230 12.88 -3.41 25.05
N GLU A 231 13.56 -4.05 24.07
CA GLU A 231 14.94 -3.69 23.73
C GLU A 231 15.03 -2.30 23.05
N LEU A 232 13.95 -1.85 22.40
CA LEU A 232 13.87 -0.50 21.84
C LEU A 232 13.64 0.53 22.95
N ASP A 233 12.83 0.20 23.96
CA ASP A 233 12.58 1.04 25.13
C ASP A 233 13.86 1.31 25.92
N ASP A 234 14.77 0.33 25.97
CA ASP A 234 16.10 0.47 26.62
C ASP A 234 17.00 1.55 25.97
N LEU A 235 16.67 2.02 24.77
CA LEU A 235 17.40 3.11 24.12
C LEU A 235 16.99 4.51 24.63
N ASP A 236 16.04 4.61 25.56
CA ASP A 236 15.54 5.85 26.20
C ASP A 236 15.14 6.93 25.17
N LEU A 237 14.51 6.49 24.07
CA LEU A 237 14.09 7.37 22.98
C LEU A 237 12.94 8.28 23.33
N GLU A 238 12.10 7.92 24.31
CA GLU A 238 10.91 8.66 24.70
C GLU A 238 11.21 10.14 25.02
N ALA A 239 12.34 10.41 25.66
CA ALA A 239 12.75 11.76 26.02
C ALA A 239 13.08 12.63 24.79
N THR A 240 13.45 12.02 23.66
CA THR A 240 13.86 12.75 22.45
C THR A 240 12.81 12.76 21.37
N VAL A 241 11.90 11.78 21.33
CA VAL A 241 10.85 11.64 20.29
C VAL A 241 10.00 12.91 20.21
N ALA A 242 9.57 13.48 21.34
CA ALA A 242 8.66 14.64 21.35
C ALA A 242 9.27 15.91 20.71
N GLU A 243 10.59 16.08 20.73
CA GLU A 243 11.29 17.28 20.26
C GLU A 243 12.04 17.09 18.94
N SER A 244 12.07 15.86 18.44
CA SER A 244 12.81 15.47 17.23
C SER A 244 11.91 14.83 16.19
N ILE A 245 12.47 14.59 15.00
CA ILE A 245 11.91 13.66 14.03
C ILE A 245 12.67 12.33 14.20
N THR A 246 11.95 11.26 14.47
CA THR A 246 12.55 9.93 14.68
C THR A 246 12.30 9.04 13.47
N VAL A 247 13.36 8.51 12.89
CA VAL A 247 13.31 7.51 11.80
C VAL A 247 13.84 6.20 12.33
N VAL A 248 13.01 5.15 12.28
CA VAL A 248 13.37 3.80 12.72
C VAL A 248 13.41 2.87 11.50
N GLU A 249 14.59 2.45 11.09
CA GLU A 249 14.76 1.37 10.11
C GLU A 249 14.49 0.02 10.79
N TRP A 250 13.83 -0.91 10.09
CA TRP A 250 13.44 -2.23 10.59
C TRP A 250 12.50 -2.20 11.81
N GLY A 251 11.75 -1.09 11.95
CA GLY A 251 10.93 -0.87 13.15
C GLY A 251 9.59 -1.60 13.15
N GLN A 252 9.20 -2.24 12.05
CA GLN A 252 7.90 -2.94 11.95
C GLN A 252 7.79 -4.08 12.97
N GLY A 253 6.72 -4.10 13.75
CA GLY A 253 6.50 -5.03 14.84
C GLY A 253 7.24 -4.68 16.15
N ILE A 254 8.02 -3.59 16.17
CA ILE A 254 8.89 -3.19 17.30
C ILE A 254 8.62 -1.75 17.72
N ALA A 255 8.53 -0.81 16.76
CA ALA A 255 8.53 0.62 17.03
C ALA A 255 7.14 1.26 17.09
N GLU A 256 6.07 0.54 16.79
CA GLU A 256 4.70 1.08 16.76
C GLU A 256 4.25 1.60 18.13
N GLY A 257 4.82 1.05 19.21
CA GLY A 257 4.54 1.48 20.59
C GLY A 257 5.12 2.84 20.98
N LEU A 258 6.13 3.35 20.23
CA LEU A 258 6.78 4.64 20.54
C LEU A 258 5.85 5.84 20.33
N ALA A 259 4.91 5.76 19.37
CA ALA A 259 3.95 6.81 19.11
C ALA A 259 2.67 6.27 18.52
N SER A 260 1.51 6.82 18.94
CA SER A 260 0.19 6.50 18.36
C SER A 260 0.06 7.06 16.94
N ASP A 261 0.68 8.21 16.68
CA ASP A 261 0.72 8.86 15.38
C ASP A 261 2.07 8.58 14.72
N ARG A 262 2.07 7.99 13.53
CA ARG A 262 3.30 7.63 12.82
C ARG A 262 3.11 7.57 11.31
N LEU A 263 4.19 7.68 10.58
CA LEU A 263 4.26 7.42 9.15
C LEU A 263 4.97 6.08 8.92
N GLU A 264 4.24 5.10 8.41
CA GLU A 264 4.78 3.81 7.99
C GLU A 264 5.22 3.90 6.53
N ILE A 265 6.44 3.49 6.23
CA ILE A 265 7.02 3.51 4.88
C ILE A 265 7.57 2.13 4.57
N ASP A 266 6.96 1.47 3.60
CA ASP A 266 7.42 0.18 3.09
C ASP A 266 8.17 0.37 1.77
N LEU A 267 9.36 -0.21 1.66
CA LEU A 267 10.18 -0.18 0.45
C LEU A 267 10.17 -1.55 -0.23
N TRP A 268 9.49 -1.64 -1.36
CA TRP A 268 9.37 -2.87 -2.12
C TRP A 268 10.29 -2.88 -3.35
N PRO A 269 10.73 -4.06 -3.83
CA PRO A 269 11.40 -4.16 -5.11
C PRO A 269 10.52 -3.67 -6.26
N GLY A 270 11.10 -2.92 -7.21
CA GLY A 270 10.47 -2.57 -8.46
C GLY A 270 10.76 -3.58 -9.58
N ILE A 271 10.57 -3.17 -10.84
CA ILE A 271 10.80 -4.04 -12.01
C ILE A 271 12.29 -4.14 -12.35
N GLY A 272 13.03 -3.03 -12.27
CA GLY A 272 14.47 -2.98 -12.49
C GLY A 272 15.26 -3.27 -11.21
N GLU A 273 16.55 -3.56 -11.34
CA GLU A 273 17.41 -3.91 -10.21
C GLU A 273 17.51 -2.77 -9.17
N SER A 274 17.55 -1.53 -9.63
CA SER A 274 17.60 -0.34 -8.79
C SER A 274 16.24 0.24 -8.45
N ASP A 275 15.17 -0.23 -9.11
CA ASP A 275 13.83 0.30 -8.93
C ASP A 275 13.26 -0.13 -7.58
N ARG A 276 12.57 0.81 -6.94
CA ARG A 276 11.82 0.57 -5.70
C ARG A 276 10.42 1.18 -5.82
N ILE A 277 9.50 0.63 -5.05
CA ILE A 277 8.20 1.22 -4.81
C ILE A 277 8.17 1.60 -3.35
N VAL A 278 8.02 2.89 -3.07
CA VAL A 278 7.90 3.42 -1.71
C VAL A 278 6.43 3.60 -1.40
N VAL A 279 5.93 2.85 -0.43
CA VAL A 279 4.53 2.87 0.00
C VAL A 279 4.45 3.61 1.32
N LEU A 280 3.68 4.72 1.36
CA LEU A 280 3.52 5.55 2.54
C LEU A 280 2.11 5.42 3.10
N ARG A 281 2.02 5.21 4.41
CA ARG A 281 0.76 5.13 5.16
C ARG A 281 0.85 5.98 6.43
N GLY A 282 0.05 7.02 6.51
CA GLY A 282 -0.16 7.74 7.77
C GLY A 282 -1.04 6.92 8.72
N VAL A 283 -0.65 6.85 9.98
CA VAL A 283 -1.40 6.21 11.06
C VAL A 283 -1.60 7.22 12.18
N GLY A 284 -2.84 7.35 12.66
CA GLY A 284 -3.21 8.27 13.72
C GLY A 284 -3.61 9.66 13.23
N SER A 285 -4.21 10.44 14.13
CA SER A 285 -4.87 11.72 13.81
C SER A 285 -3.93 12.79 13.28
N ARG A 286 -2.64 12.70 13.59
CA ARG A 286 -1.59 13.60 13.05
C ARG A 286 -1.56 13.58 11.52
N TRP A 287 -1.87 12.44 10.91
CA TRP A 287 -1.81 12.24 9.48
C TRP A 287 -3.16 12.41 8.77
N ASP A 288 -4.25 12.57 9.54
CA ASP A 288 -5.57 12.86 8.98
C ASP A 288 -5.55 14.17 8.20
N GLY A 289 -5.90 14.13 6.93
CA GLY A 289 -5.93 15.29 6.04
C GLY A 289 -4.57 15.81 5.59
N VAL A 290 -3.46 15.13 5.91
CA VAL A 290 -2.15 15.46 5.33
C VAL A 290 -2.10 14.95 3.90
N ASP A 291 -1.94 15.87 2.95
CA ASP A 291 -1.77 15.51 1.55
C ASP A 291 -0.34 15.01 1.28
N LEU A 292 -0.21 13.70 1.15
CA LEU A 292 1.05 13.06 0.76
C LEU A 292 1.24 12.99 -0.76
N THR A 293 0.21 13.31 -1.57
CA THR A 293 0.27 13.12 -3.03
C THR A 293 1.29 14.02 -3.70
N GLY A 294 1.54 15.21 -3.14
CA GLY A 294 2.61 16.11 -3.59
C GLY A 294 4.02 15.50 -3.53
N LEU A 295 4.20 14.36 -2.84
CA LEU A 295 5.47 13.63 -2.86
C LEU A 295 5.72 12.90 -4.19
N ARG A 296 4.70 12.73 -5.06
CA ARG A 296 4.85 12.14 -6.41
C ARG A 296 5.50 13.12 -7.40
N ASP A 297 5.28 14.42 -7.25
CA ASP A 297 5.57 15.43 -8.27
C ASP A 297 7.06 15.81 -8.41
N GLY A 298 7.97 14.99 -7.93
CA GLY A 298 9.42 15.23 -7.98
C GLY A 298 10.18 14.65 -9.16
N ASP A 299 9.53 14.00 -10.11
CA ASP A 299 10.22 13.24 -11.20
C ASP A 299 10.02 13.87 -12.60
N HIS A 300 9.93 15.20 -12.67
CA HIS A 300 9.97 15.96 -13.93
C HIS A 300 11.19 16.86 -13.97
N GLY A 301 12.37 16.24 -14.18
CA GLY A 301 13.63 16.92 -14.40
C GLY A 301 14.60 16.04 -15.15
#